data_11ae8b15cd66d5e9075481a0e42aa42e
#
_entry.id   11ae8b15cd66d5e9075481a0e42aa42e
#
_cell.length_a   1.000
_cell.length_b   1.000
_cell.length_c   1.000
_cell.angle_alpha   90.00
_cell.angle_beta   90.00
_cell.angle_gamma   90.00
#
_symmetry.space_group_name_H-M   'P 1'
#
loop_
_entity.id
_entity.type
_entity.pdbx_description
1 polymer ?
#
loop_
_entity_poly.entity_id
_entity_poly.type
_entity_poly.pdbx_seq_one_letter_code
_entity_poly.pdbx_strand_id
1 'polypeptide(L)'
;MVEAASAAKARWWQGDSTQRFWMELVNVETWGSELIAPDTPRYDLMHDVRVGDVVLHWVGKNNPMKFKSGMYGASIVAGELQPRAGDWFGKPANTIPLTRYTALPRPYLLTDLRNQHQEDILDVREELERKFAEAGRTIYFPFQRHPTSGLKPNQGYLFKMPAEVVNRVHGLLPDSDWGGFDRPLVAPPVPGQNGVKQRYAGFCADPILKKRIEMQAVRQATAHYEAAGYSVEDVGAYRSYDLLVTRDGEERHVEVKGSQGYVQKVILTHNEVAHANDHGPTDLVVVGEIPWERHLDGSIDTSAGIISVYQAWRPSPENLKPLSYEYFLD
;
A
#
# COMPACT_ATOMS: atom_id res chain seq x y z
N MET A 1 -15.96 -20.27 45.42
CA MET A 1 -14.64 -20.40 44.78
C MET A 1 -14.51 -19.29 43.77
N VAL A 2 -13.70 -18.30 44.09
CA VAL A 2 -13.45 -17.15 43.18
C VAL A 2 -12.37 -17.65 42.22
N GLU A 3 -12.73 -17.79 40.93
CA GLU A 3 -11.76 -18.07 39.88
C GLU A 3 -10.74 -16.94 39.84
N ALA A 4 -9.50 -17.27 40.10
CA ALA A 4 -8.38 -16.36 39.92
C ALA A 4 -8.27 -16.05 38.43
N ALA A 5 -8.71 -14.87 38.03
CA ALA A 5 -8.41 -14.29 36.73
C ALA A 5 -6.87 -14.32 36.57
N SER A 6 -6.37 -15.11 35.65
CA SER A 6 -4.96 -15.14 35.27
C SER A 6 -4.53 -13.71 34.94
N ALA A 7 -3.70 -13.11 35.80
CA ALA A 7 -3.14 -11.78 35.55
C ALA A 7 -2.40 -11.86 34.21
N ALA A 8 -2.94 -11.20 33.19
CA ALA A 8 -2.30 -11.14 31.88
C ALA A 8 -0.88 -10.60 32.07
N LYS A 9 0.12 -11.37 31.62
CA LYS A 9 1.53 -10.97 31.74
C LYS A 9 1.70 -9.60 31.09
N ALA A 10 2.17 -8.62 31.89
CA ALA A 10 2.39 -7.25 31.38
C ALA A 10 3.25 -7.29 30.11
N ARG A 11 2.82 -6.58 29.09
CA ARG A 11 3.57 -6.44 27.83
C ARG A 11 4.83 -5.59 28.07
N TRP A 12 5.90 -5.84 27.33
CA TRP A 12 7.15 -5.10 27.51
C TRP A 12 7.05 -3.62 27.13
N TRP A 13 6.12 -3.25 26.25
CA TRP A 13 5.88 -1.88 25.79
C TRP A 13 4.88 -1.10 26.65
N GLN A 14 4.24 -1.73 27.63
CA GLN A 14 3.29 -1.03 28.49
C GLN A 14 3.98 0.05 29.34
N GLY A 15 3.40 1.24 29.34
CA GLY A 15 3.94 2.38 30.07
C GLY A 15 4.99 3.21 29.30
N ASP A 16 5.38 2.77 28.11
CA ASP A 16 6.30 3.52 27.23
C ASP A 16 5.52 4.10 26.04
N SER A 17 5.29 5.42 26.05
CA SER A 17 4.53 6.12 25.02
C SER A 17 5.25 6.18 23.66
N THR A 18 6.54 5.88 23.61
CA THR A 18 7.31 5.83 22.36
C THR A 18 7.05 4.56 21.57
N GLN A 19 6.58 3.50 22.22
CA GLN A 19 6.33 2.20 21.63
C GLN A 19 4.96 2.14 20.94
N ARG A 20 4.83 2.89 19.82
CA ARG A 20 3.57 3.08 19.10
C ARG A 20 3.53 2.37 17.73
N PHE A 21 4.53 1.54 17.43
CA PHE A 21 4.64 0.93 16.11
C PHE A 21 4.26 -0.54 16.12
N TRP A 22 3.59 -0.95 15.07
CA TRP A 22 3.19 -2.32 14.80
C TRP A 22 3.63 -2.73 13.41
N MET A 23 3.84 -4.01 13.17
CA MET A 23 4.01 -4.58 11.84
C MET A 23 2.94 -5.61 11.61
N GLU A 24 2.12 -5.40 10.58
CA GLU A 24 1.20 -6.43 10.11
C GLU A 24 1.80 -7.20 8.93
N LEU A 25 1.49 -8.48 8.85
CA LEU A 25 1.63 -9.25 7.62
C LEU A 25 0.37 -9.02 6.79
N VAL A 26 0.51 -8.27 5.70
CA VAL A 26 -0.60 -7.74 4.90
C VAL A 26 -1.56 -8.82 4.42
N ASN A 27 -2.84 -8.63 4.70
CA ASN A 27 -3.91 -9.22 3.93
C ASN A 27 -4.20 -8.31 2.73
N VAL A 28 -4.21 -8.86 1.53
CA VAL A 28 -4.37 -8.11 0.28
C VAL A 28 -5.71 -7.36 0.21
N GLU A 29 -6.76 -7.93 0.82
CA GLU A 29 -8.12 -7.38 0.76
C GLU A 29 -8.31 -6.17 1.67
N THR A 30 -7.59 -6.11 2.80
CA THR A 30 -7.73 -5.06 3.82
C THR A 30 -6.51 -4.15 3.94
N TRP A 31 -5.56 -4.28 3.03
CA TRP A 31 -4.30 -3.55 3.08
C TRP A 31 -4.49 -2.05 3.21
N GLY A 32 -3.99 -1.52 4.33
CA GLY A 32 -4.00 -0.09 4.65
C GLY A 32 -5.36 0.49 5.06
N SER A 33 -6.44 -0.32 5.08
CA SER A 33 -7.79 0.11 5.44
C SER A 33 -8.20 -0.33 6.84
N GLU A 34 -7.87 -1.56 7.22
CA GLU A 34 -8.17 -2.11 8.54
C GLU A 34 -7.20 -3.24 8.89
N LEU A 35 -6.97 -3.44 10.18
CA LEU A 35 -6.50 -4.72 10.69
C LEU A 35 -7.70 -5.63 10.90
N ILE A 36 -7.60 -6.90 10.48
CA ILE A 36 -8.64 -7.89 10.72
C ILE A 36 -8.03 -9.23 11.11
N ALA A 37 -8.54 -9.81 12.18
CA ALA A 37 -8.09 -11.12 12.66
C ALA A 37 -9.21 -11.86 13.40
N PRO A 38 -9.19 -13.21 13.40
CA PRO A 38 -10.12 -14.00 14.21
C PRO A 38 -10.05 -13.63 15.69
N ASP A 39 -11.20 -13.64 16.37
CA ASP A 39 -11.27 -13.42 17.81
C ASP A 39 -10.83 -14.70 18.54
N THR A 40 -9.52 -14.88 18.62
CA THR A 40 -8.90 -16.03 19.32
C THR A 40 -7.60 -15.60 20.02
N PRO A 41 -7.14 -16.34 21.07
CA PRO A 41 -5.92 -16.01 21.81
C PRO A 41 -4.65 -15.86 20.96
N ARG A 42 -4.63 -16.44 19.77
CA ARG A 42 -3.51 -16.34 18.83
C ARG A 42 -3.31 -14.91 18.32
N TYR A 43 -4.37 -14.11 18.29
CA TYR A 43 -4.41 -12.74 17.75
C TYR A 43 -4.64 -11.70 18.85
N ASP A 44 -4.32 -12.02 20.10
CA ASP A 44 -4.55 -11.18 21.29
C ASP A 44 -3.82 -9.82 21.23
N LEU A 45 -2.77 -9.70 20.40
CA LEU A 45 -2.09 -8.42 20.16
C LEU A 45 -3.01 -7.34 19.57
N MET A 46 -4.10 -7.73 18.92
CA MET A 46 -5.12 -6.77 18.44
C MET A 46 -5.68 -5.90 19.59
N HIS A 47 -5.80 -6.47 20.79
CA HIS A 47 -6.29 -5.75 21.98
C HIS A 47 -5.30 -4.71 22.54
N ASP A 48 -4.04 -4.77 22.13
CA ASP A 48 -2.99 -3.85 22.59
C ASP A 48 -2.80 -2.63 21.68
N VAL A 49 -3.36 -2.68 20.47
CA VAL A 49 -3.30 -1.59 19.48
C VAL A 49 -4.16 -0.41 19.97
N ARG A 50 -3.66 0.80 19.81
CA ARG A 50 -4.32 2.04 20.27
C ARG A 50 -4.52 3.01 19.13
N VAL A 51 -5.57 3.82 19.21
CA VAL A 51 -5.81 4.93 18.30
C VAL A 51 -4.57 5.83 18.23
N GLY A 52 -4.14 6.13 17.01
CA GLY A 52 -2.95 6.91 16.74
C GLY A 52 -1.65 6.10 16.68
N ASP A 53 -1.66 4.79 16.95
CA ASP A 53 -0.52 3.93 16.66
C ASP A 53 -0.24 3.87 15.15
N VAL A 54 0.97 3.53 14.79
CA VAL A 54 1.42 3.38 13.40
C VAL A 54 1.56 1.91 13.05
N VAL A 55 0.92 1.49 11.98
CA VAL A 55 1.00 0.13 11.45
C VAL A 55 1.84 0.11 10.18
N LEU A 56 2.96 -0.58 10.22
CA LEU A 56 3.82 -0.83 9.07
C LEU A 56 3.31 -2.08 8.32
N HIS A 57 3.20 -1.97 7.00
CA HIS A 57 2.61 -3.01 6.16
C HIS A 57 3.69 -3.85 5.49
N TRP A 58 3.85 -5.09 5.97
CA TRP A 58 4.80 -6.05 5.44
C TRP A 58 4.14 -7.03 4.48
N VAL A 59 4.65 -7.11 3.26
CA VAL A 59 4.25 -8.12 2.29
C VAL A 59 5.13 -9.35 2.42
N GLY A 60 4.50 -10.49 2.68
CA GLY A 60 5.18 -11.79 2.79
C GLY A 60 5.59 -12.36 1.43
N LYS A 61 6.44 -13.41 1.46
CA LYS A 61 6.92 -14.09 0.26
C LYS A 61 5.78 -14.75 -0.57
N ASN A 62 4.81 -15.34 0.12
CA ASN A 62 3.70 -16.05 -0.49
C ASN A 62 2.48 -15.14 -0.59
N ASN A 63 2.51 -14.17 -1.50
CA ASN A 63 1.39 -13.28 -1.75
C ASN A 63 0.87 -13.47 -3.18
N PRO A 64 -0.45 -13.36 -3.41
CA PRO A 64 -1.06 -13.59 -4.72
C PRO A 64 -0.61 -12.59 -5.79
N MET A 65 -0.13 -11.41 -5.38
CA MET A 65 0.31 -10.34 -6.28
C MET A 65 1.77 -10.48 -6.71
N LYS A 66 2.47 -11.54 -6.28
CA LYS A 66 3.89 -11.79 -6.59
C LYS A 66 4.84 -10.65 -6.20
N PHE A 67 4.47 -9.83 -5.22
CA PHE A 67 5.37 -8.80 -4.68
C PHE A 67 6.57 -9.45 -3.97
N LYS A 68 7.71 -8.79 -4.05
CA LYS A 68 8.89 -9.19 -3.25
C LYS A 68 8.59 -8.94 -1.77
N SER A 69 9.09 -9.82 -0.89
CA SER A 69 8.91 -9.66 0.55
C SER A 69 9.60 -8.40 1.06
N GLY A 70 8.86 -7.54 1.77
CA GLY A 70 9.36 -6.25 2.26
C GLY A 70 8.27 -5.37 2.86
N MET A 71 8.70 -4.20 3.32
CA MET A 71 7.84 -3.13 3.83
C MET A 71 7.40 -2.23 2.68
N TYR A 72 6.09 -1.94 2.61
CA TYR A 72 5.53 -1.21 1.47
C TYR A 72 4.91 0.13 1.85
N GLY A 73 4.60 0.35 3.11
CA GLY A 73 4.01 1.58 3.59
C GLY A 73 3.61 1.50 5.04
N ALA A 74 2.92 2.52 5.50
CA ALA A 74 2.39 2.59 6.86
C ALA A 74 1.03 3.30 6.89
N SER A 75 0.25 3.01 7.93
CA SER A 75 -1.05 3.63 8.22
C SER A 75 -1.11 4.07 9.67
N ILE A 76 -2.09 4.89 10.00
CA ILE A 76 -2.40 5.29 11.37
C ILE A 76 -3.67 4.56 11.82
N VAL A 77 -3.68 4.07 13.05
CA VAL A 77 -4.87 3.49 13.68
C VAL A 77 -5.91 4.58 13.90
N ALA A 78 -7.08 4.45 13.28
CA ALA A 78 -8.13 5.47 13.25
C ALA A 78 -9.23 5.27 14.30
N GLY A 79 -9.36 4.07 14.85
CA GLY A 79 -10.41 3.74 15.81
C GLY A 79 -10.06 2.57 16.72
N GLU A 80 -10.94 2.31 17.67
CA GLU A 80 -10.80 1.21 18.63
C GLU A 80 -11.12 -0.14 17.95
N LEU A 81 -10.67 -1.23 18.59
CA LEU A 81 -11.02 -2.58 18.22
C LEU A 81 -12.53 -2.80 18.26
N GLN A 82 -13.08 -3.34 17.19
CA GLN A 82 -14.51 -3.62 17.02
C GLN A 82 -14.74 -5.08 16.66
N PRO A 83 -15.71 -5.76 17.29
CA PRO A 83 -16.11 -7.10 16.88
C PRO A 83 -16.87 -7.03 15.56
N ARG A 84 -16.60 -7.98 14.67
CA ARG A 84 -17.26 -8.13 13.37
C ARG A 84 -17.78 -9.54 13.21
N ALA A 85 -19.08 -9.67 12.96
CA ALA A 85 -19.73 -10.96 12.80
C ALA A 85 -19.50 -11.54 11.41
N GLY A 86 -18.98 -12.78 11.33
CA GLY A 86 -19.06 -13.58 10.11
C GLY A 86 -18.03 -13.35 9.00
N ASP A 87 -17.00 -12.52 9.21
CA ASP A 87 -16.17 -12.03 8.09
C ASP A 87 -14.79 -12.67 7.94
N TRP A 88 -14.38 -13.55 8.82
CA TRP A 88 -13.15 -14.31 8.64
C TRP A 88 -13.48 -15.75 8.28
N PHE A 89 -13.70 -16.02 6.99
CA PHE A 89 -14.15 -17.35 6.52
C PHE A 89 -15.38 -17.86 7.30
N GLY A 90 -16.36 -16.97 7.57
CA GLY A 90 -17.58 -17.28 8.32
C GLY A 90 -17.41 -17.33 9.85
N LYS A 91 -16.26 -16.94 10.40
CA LYS A 91 -16.01 -16.91 11.85
C LYS A 91 -16.00 -15.47 12.38
N PRO A 92 -16.35 -15.27 13.67
CA PRO A 92 -16.20 -13.96 14.32
C PRO A 92 -14.77 -13.45 14.20
N ALA A 93 -14.63 -12.15 13.95
CA ALA A 93 -13.35 -11.47 13.84
C ALA A 93 -13.34 -10.18 14.66
N ASN A 94 -12.17 -9.68 14.97
CA ASN A 94 -11.94 -8.33 15.47
C ASN A 94 -11.33 -7.49 14.36
N THR A 95 -11.79 -6.23 14.24
CA THR A 95 -11.28 -5.26 13.28
C THR A 95 -10.81 -3.99 13.98
N ILE A 96 -9.82 -3.33 13.40
CA ILE A 96 -9.35 -2.01 13.82
C ILE A 96 -9.22 -1.16 12.57
N PRO A 97 -9.97 -0.07 12.43
CA PRO A 97 -9.90 0.78 11.25
C PRO A 97 -8.55 1.50 11.17
N LEU A 98 -8.00 1.57 9.97
CA LEU A 98 -6.78 2.30 9.65
C LEU A 98 -7.10 3.49 8.75
N THR A 99 -6.25 4.50 8.77
CA THR A 99 -6.35 5.70 7.94
C THR A 99 -4.98 6.17 7.49
N ARG A 100 -4.94 7.14 6.57
CA ARG A 100 -3.72 7.78 6.11
C ARG A 100 -2.67 6.79 5.61
N TYR A 101 -3.09 5.71 4.95
CA TYR A 101 -2.10 4.84 4.31
C TYR A 101 -1.18 5.68 3.41
N THR A 102 0.11 5.56 3.66
CA THR A 102 1.14 6.22 2.87
C THR A 102 2.14 5.16 2.41
N ALA A 103 2.24 4.98 1.11
CA ALA A 103 3.22 4.06 0.53
C ALA A 103 4.64 4.60 0.71
N LEU A 104 5.60 3.71 0.92
CA LEU A 104 7.01 4.07 0.79
C LEU A 104 7.32 4.46 -0.65
N PRO A 105 8.12 5.51 -0.90
CA PRO A 105 8.55 5.89 -2.26
C PRO A 105 9.20 4.73 -3.01
N ARG A 106 9.88 3.87 -2.28
CA ARG A 106 10.44 2.60 -2.70
C ARG A 106 10.20 1.57 -1.60
N PRO A 107 9.66 0.37 -1.91
CA PRO A 107 9.52 -0.68 -0.92
C PRO A 107 10.86 -1.03 -0.27
N TYR A 108 10.87 -1.20 1.04
CA TYR A 108 12.06 -1.63 1.78
C TYR A 108 12.09 -3.15 1.82
N LEU A 109 12.82 -3.75 0.89
CA LEU A 109 12.81 -5.19 0.70
C LEU A 109 13.56 -5.94 1.82
N LEU A 110 13.19 -7.19 2.05
CA LEU A 110 13.90 -8.06 2.99
C LEU A 110 15.39 -8.19 2.65
N THR A 111 15.74 -8.15 1.37
CA THR A 111 17.14 -8.14 0.92
C THR A 111 17.88 -6.88 1.34
N ASP A 112 17.21 -5.73 1.30
CA ASP A 112 17.80 -4.46 1.72
C ASP A 112 18.03 -4.45 3.25
N LEU A 113 17.03 -4.92 4.03
CA LEU A 113 17.18 -5.08 5.47
C LEU A 113 18.32 -6.02 5.85
N ARG A 114 18.48 -7.14 5.13
CA ARG A 114 19.57 -8.09 5.37
C ARG A 114 20.94 -7.47 5.10
N ASN A 115 21.05 -6.75 4.01
CA ASN A 115 22.33 -6.23 3.55
C ASN A 115 22.80 -4.99 4.33
N GLN A 116 21.86 -4.19 4.84
CA GLN A 116 22.17 -2.88 5.41
C GLN A 116 21.91 -2.78 6.91
N HIS A 117 20.92 -3.51 7.46
CA HIS A 117 20.41 -3.30 8.82
C HIS A 117 20.19 -4.58 9.61
N GLN A 118 20.70 -5.72 9.14
CA GLN A 118 20.47 -7.00 9.81
C GLN A 118 20.91 -6.97 11.26
N GLU A 119 22.15 -6.53 11.51
CA GLU A 119 22.70 -6.51 12.86
C GLU A 119 22.00 -5.45 13.72
N ASP A 120 21.73 -4.25 13.20
CA ASP A 120 20.99 -3.21 13.93
C ASP A 120 19.63 -3.73 14.44
N ILE A 121 18.90 -4.49 13.60
CA ILE A 121 17.59 -5.06 13.97
C ILE A 121 17.74 -6.16 15.00
N LEU A 122 18.72 -7.05 14.84
CA LEU A 122 18.93 -8.18 15.73
C LEU A 122 19.49 -7.73 17.10
N ASP A 123 20.32 -6.70 17.12
CA ASP A 123 20.82 -6.10 18.36
C ASP A 123 19.68 -5.53 19.21
N VAL A 124 18.72 -4.82 18.60
CA VAL A 124 17.52 -4.34 19.30
C VAL A 124 16.74 -5.53 19.90
N ARG A 125 16.61 -6.62 19.16
CA ARG A 125 15.94 -7.81 19.68
C ARG A 125 16.68 -8.37 20.90
N GLU A 126 17.99 -8.54 20.82
CA GLU A 126 18.81 -9.06 21.90
C GLU A 126 18.82 -8.14 23.13
N GLU A 127 18.83 -6.81 22.92
CA GLU A 127 18.69 -5.82 23.97
C GLU A 127 17.36 -5.96 24.73
N LEU A 128 16.25 -6.12 23.99
CA LEU A 128 14.93 -6.32 24.59
C LEU A 128 14.83 -7.68 25.31
N GLU A 129 15.32 -8.75 24.70
CA GLU A 129 15.35 -10.08 25.33
C GLU A 129 16.13 -10.05 26.65
N ARG A 130 17.29 -9.40 26.68
CA ARG A 130 18.11 -9.23 27.89
C ARG A 130 17.41 -8.37 28.93
N LYS A 131 16.82 -7.23 28.52
CA LYS A 131 16.12 -6.30 29.42
C LYS A 131 14.91 -6.95 30.13
N PHE A 132 14.23 -7.85 29.44
CA PHE A 132 12.99 -8.45 29.95
C PHE A 132 13.12 -9.95 30.26
N ALA A 133 14.33 -10.51 30.25
CA ALA A 133 14.60 -11.92 30.54
C ALA A 133 14.06 -12.35 31.93
N GLU A 134 14.37 -11.59 32.96
CA GLU A 134 13.96 -11.90 34.34
C GLU A 134 12.43 -11.77 34.53
N ALA A 135 11.78 -10.88 33.77
CA ALA A 135 10.34 -10.70 33.83
C ALA A 135 9.56 -11.78 33.07
N GLY A 136 10.23 -12.65 32.34
CA GLY A 136 9.61 -13.71 31.54
C GLY A 136 8.62 -13.18 30.50
N ARG A 137 8.86 -11.99 29.97
CA ARG A 137 7.96 -11.33 28.99
C ARG A 137 8.23 -11.83 27.59
N THR A 138 7.18 -12.08 26.82
CA THR A 138 7.30 -12.37 25.39
C THR A 138 7.57 -11.08 24.62
N ILE A 139 8.56 -11.09 23.75
CA ILE A 139 9.00 -9.88 23.04
C ILE A 139 8.12 -9.57 21.83
N TYR A 140 7.50 -10.56 21.19
CA TYR A 140 6.65 -10.38 19.99
C TYR A 140 7.35 -9.63 18.84
N PHE A 141 8.65 -9.80 18.73
CA PHE A 141 9.50 -9.13 17.76
C PHE A 141 9.19 -9.60 16.33
N PRO A 142 9.18 -8.69 15.33
CA PRO A 142 8.76 -9.04 13.97
C PRO A 142 9.78 -9.90 13.19
N PHE A 143 11.04 -9.92 13.62
CA PHE A 143 12.11 -10.62 12.91
C PHE A 143 12.88 -11.60 13.81
N GLN A 144 13.54 -12.55 13.18
CA GLN A 144 14.43 -13.51 13.84
C GLN A 144 15.68 -13.76 13.01
N ARG A 145 16.76 -14.21 13.66
CA ARG A 145 17.95 -14.71 12.98
C ARG A 145 17.68 -16.12 12.45
N HIS A 146 17.92 -16.31 11.16
CA HIS A 146 17.89 -17.63 10.55
C HIS A 146 19.32 -18.12 10.30
N PRO A 147 19.68 -19.38 10.63
CA PRO A 147 21.06 -19.86 10.59
C PRO A 147 21.77 -19.68 9.24
N THR A 148 21.02 -19.83 8.13
CA THR A 148 21.61 -19.81 6.78
C THR A 148 21.23 -18.58 5.96
N SER A 149 20.10 -17.92 6.26
CA SER A 149 19.58 -16.80 5.43
C SER A 149 19.59 -15.45 6.13
N GLY A 150 20.17 -15.37 7.32
CA GLY A 150 20.25 -14.12 8.10
C GLY A 150 18.89 -13.68 8.64
N LEU A 151 18.55 -12.40 8.51
CA LEU A 151 17.28 -11.85 8.99
C LEU A 151 16.09 -12.50 8.30
N LYS A 152 15.09 -12.92 9.06
CA LYS A 152 13.85 -13.52 8.57
C LYS A 152 12.65 -12.96 9.33
N PRO A 153 11.54 -12.59 8.65
CA PRO A 153 10.29 -12.27 9.32
C PRO A 153 9.77 -13.45 10.11
N ASN A 154 9.22 -13.20 11.29
CA ASN A 154 8.49 -14.19 12.05
C ASN A 154 7.17 -14.55 11.37
N GLN A 155 6.65 -15.74 11.67
CA GLN A 155 5.33 -16.17 11.22
C GLN A 155 4.27 -15.68 12.20
N GLY A 156 3.34 -14.89 11.71
CA GLY A 156 2.25 -14.32 12.49
C GLY A 156 1.54 -13.24 11.68
N TYR A 157 0.49 -12.68 12.23
CA TYR A 157 -0.28 -11.63 11.58
C TYR A 157 0.19 -10.24 12.03
N LEU A 158 0.28 -10.02 13.34
CA LEU A 158 0.62 -8.75 13.94
C LEU A 158 1.81 -8.92 14.90
N PHE A 159 2.73 -7.96 14.88
CA PHE A 159 3.92 -7.93 15.74
C PHE A 159 4.10 -6.55 16.34
N LYS A 160 4.69 -6.48 17.52
CA LYS A 160 5.14 -5.22 18.10
C LYS A 160 6.46 -4.81 17.44
N MET A 161 6.44 -3.73 16.68
CA MET A 161 7.65 -3.12 16.10
C MET A 161 8.25 -2.17 17.14
N PRO A 162 9.47 -2.42 17.65
CA PRO A 162 10.11 -1.49 18.57
C PRO A 162 10.42 -0.16 17.92
N ALA A 163 10.23 0.94 18.66
CA ALA A 163 10.59 2.28 18.20
C ALA A 163 12.09 2.38 17.86
N GLU A 164 12.92 1.63 18.57
CA GLU A 164 14.37 1.56 18.35
C GLU A 164 14.71 1.03 16.95
N VAL A 165 13.96 0.04 16.44
CA VAL A 165 14.13 -0.45 15.07
C VAL A 165 13.76 0.63 14.06
N VAL A 166 12.63 1.31 14.28
CA VAL A 166 12.17 2.39 13.39
C VAL A 166 13.19 3.54 13.36
N ASN A 167 13.79 3.85 14.49
CA ASN A 167 14.81 4.92 14.61
C ASN A 167 16.17 4.53 14.01
N ARG A 168 16.58 3.26 14.10
CA ARG A 168 17.86 2.78 13.53
C ARG A 168 17.79 2.53 12.03
N VAL A 169 16.64 2.11 11.53
CA VAL A 169 16.44 1.78 10.11
C VAL A 169 15.71 2.92 9.41
N HIS A 170 16.49 3.90 8.95
CA HIS A 170 15.94 5.03 8.21
C HIS A 170 15.21 4.57 6.93
N GLY A 171 14.03 5.13 6.68
CA GLY A 171 13.22 4.81 5.50
C GLY A 171 12.22 3.68 5.67
N LEU A 172 12.07 3.10 6.89
CA LEU A 172 10.94 2.19 7.20
C LEU A 172 9.59 2.91 7.25
N LEU A 173 9.60 4.21 7.52
CA LEU A 173 8.43 5.06 7.45
C LEU A 173 8.51 5.97 6.22
N PRO A 174 7.37 6.24 5.57
CA PRO A 174 7.32 7.27 4.54
C PRO A 174 7.71 8.64 5.11
N ASP A 175 8.32 9.50 4.27
CA ASP A 175 8.60 10.91 4.61
C ASP A 175 7.28 11.69 4.71
N SER A 176 6.60 11.57 5.83
CA SER A 176 5.39 12.30 6.15
C SER A 176 5.41 12.66 7.63
N ASP A 177 4.71 13.72 7.97
CA ASP A 177 4.51 14.09 9.38
C ASP A 177 3.59 13.05 10.04
N TRP A 178 4.22 12.01 10.62
CA TRP A 178 3.56 10.97 11.42
C TRP A 178 3.14 11.49 12.80
N GLY A 179 3.11 12.84 12.97
CA GLY A 179 2.85 13.53 14.21
C GLY A 179 4.03 13.36 15.16
N GLY A 180 4.71 14.45 15.50
CA GLY A 180 5.67 14.42 16.60
C GLY A 180 5.02 13.73 17.78
N PHE A 181 5.73 12.89 18.49
CA PHE A 181 5.27 11.99 19.54
C PHE A 181 4.47 12.67 20.69
N ASP A 182 4.37 14.00 20.68
CA ASP A 182 3.76 14.82 21.73
C ASP A 182 2.50 15.58 21.32
N ARG A 183 1.92 15.35 20.13
CA ARG A 183 0.66 16.02 19.76
C ARG A 183 -0.52 15.08 19.83
N PRO A 184 -1.58 15.41 20.59
CA PRO A 184 -2.86 14.73 20.48
C PRO A 184 -3.34 14.87 19.01
N LEU A 185 -3.82 13.76 18.43
CA LEU A 185 -4.37 13.74 17.07
C LEU A 185 -5.55 14.71 17.01
N VAL A 186 -5.34 15.85 16.41
CA VAL A 186 -6.43 16.73 15.99
C VAL A 186 -7.14 16.02 14.85
N ALA A 187 -8.47 15.99 14.89
CA ALA A 187 -9.30 15.44 13.82
C ALA A 187 -8.83 15.90 12.44
N PRO A 188 -8.95 15.05 11.40
CA PRO A 188 -8.44 15.37 10.08
C PRO A 188 -9.01 16.71 9.62
N PRO A 189 -8.19 17.60 9.02
CA PRO A 189 -8.68 18.84 8.47
C PRO A 189 -9.66 18.53 7.35
N VAL A 190 -10.80 19.22 7.39
CA VAL A 190 -11.81 19.24 6.33
C VAL A 190 -11.12 19.61 5.00
N PRO A 191 -11.41 18.92 3.88
CA PRO A 191 -10.78 19.20 2.60
C PRO A 191 -11.09 20.62 2.12
N GLY A 192 -10.09 21.42 1.94
CA GLY A 192 -10.18 22.74 1.32
C GLY A 192 -9.45 23.83 2.06
N GLN A 193 -8.12 23.83 2.05
CA GLN A 193 -7.30 25.04 1.96
C GLN A 193 -5.79 24.69 2.00
N ASN A 194 -5.14 25.06 0.91
CA ASN A 194 -3.76 25.54 0.79
C ASN A 194 -2.57 24.56 0.76
N GLY A 195 -1.89 24.59 -0.38
CA GLY A 195 -0.47 24.26 -0.51
C GLY A 195 -0.21 22.90 -1.10
N VAL A 196 -0.66 22.65 -2.32
CA VAL A 196 -0.26 21.47 -3.11
C VAL A 196 1.22 21.60 -3.47
N LYS A 197 2.11 20.94 -2.71
CA LYS A 197 3.40 20.53 -3.25
C LYS A 197 3.08 19.50 -4.34
N GLN A 198 3.39 19.84 -5.61
CA GLN A 198 3.28 18.91 -6.74
C GLN A 198 3.99 17.61 -6.39
N ARG A 199 3.21 16.56 -6.14
CA ARG A 199 3.74 15.20 -5.98
C ARG A 199 3.88 14.62 -7.37
N TYR A 200 5.10 14.39 -7.80
CA TYR A 200 5.36 13.65 -9.03
C TYR A 200 4.76 12.25 -8.94
N ALA A 201 4.19 11.77 -10.05
CA ALA A 201 3.60 10.46 -10.15
C ALA A 201 4.66 9.38 -9.88
N GLY A 202 4.63 8.81 -8.67
CA GLY A 202 5.37 7.62 -8.28
C GLY A 202 4.59 6.35 -8.62
N PHE A 203 5.27 5.21 -8.59
CA PHE A 203 4.61 3.91 -8.72
C PHE A 203 3.63 3.71 -7.55
N CYS A 204 2.33 3.56 -7.84
CA CYS A 204 1.32 3.26 -6.83
C CYS A 204 1.50 1.81 -6.35
N ALA A 205 1.93 1.64 -5.10
CA ALA A 205 2.15 0.31 -4.51
C ALA A 205 0.87 -0.32 -3.94
N ASP A 206 -0.19 0.46 -3.76
CA ASP A 206 -1.50 0.00 -3.31
C ASP A 206 -2.32 -0.52 -4.52
N PRO A 207 -2.57 -1.82 -4.63
CA PRO A 207 -3.25 -2.39 -5.79
C PRO A 207 -4.73 -2.03 -5.86
N ILE A 208 -5.40 -1.83 -4.71
CA ILE A 208 -6.80 -1.42 -4.69
C ILE A 208 -6.91 0.02 -5.17
N LEU A 209 -6.07 0.91 -4.64
CA LEU A 209 -6.01 2.29 -5.10
C LEU A 209 -5.61 2.35 -6.57
N LYS A 210 -4.57 1.60 -6.97
CA LYS A 210 -4.14 1.52 -8.38
C LYS A 210 -5.32 1.16 -9.29
N LYS A 211 -6.07 0.10 -8.94
CA LYS A 211 -7.24 -0.33 -9.72
C LYS A 211 -8.34 0.72 -9.75
N ARG A 212 -8.60 1.42 -8.65
CA ARG A 212 -9.59 2.51 -8.60
C ARG A 212 -9.17 3.71 -9.45
N ILE A 213 -7.88 4.07 -9.43
CA ILE A 213 -7.32 5.13 -10.28
C ILE A 213 -7.41 4.75 -11.76
N GLU A 214 -7.05 3.51 -12.13
CA GLU A 214 -7.19 2.99 -13.50
C GLU A 214 -8.67 3.06 -13.97
N MET A 215 -9.59 2.53 -13.16
CA MET A 215 -11.02 2.56 -13.47
C MET A 215 -11.57 3.99 -13.60
N GLN A 216 -11.10 4.92 -12.77
CA GLN A 216 -11.50 6.31 -12.86
C GLN A 216 -10.96 6.97 -14.15
N ALA A 217 -9.73 6.69 -14.52
CA ALA A 217 -9.13 7.19 -15.76
C ALA A 217 -9.90 6.69 -16.98
N VAL A 218 -10.19 5.38 -17.04
CA VAL A 218 -11.00 4.77 -18.12
C VAL A 218 -12.38 5.42 -18.19
N ARG A 219 -13.08 5.57 -17.06
CA ARG A 219 -14.39 6.21 -16.99
C ARG A 219 -14.37 7.64 -17.50
N GLN A 220 -13.34 8.40 -17.15
CA GLN A 220 -13.20 9.80 -17.58
C GLN A 220 -12.83 9.91 -19.06
N ALA A 221 -11.99 9.00 -19.58
CA ALA A 221 -11.68 8.90 -21.00
C ALA A 221 -12.95 8.53 -21.81
N THR A 222 -13.72 7.54 -21.35
CA THR A 222 -15.01 7.15 -21.95
C THR A 222 -15.94 8.37 -22.05
N ALA A 223 -16.18 9.07 -20.94
CA ALA A 223 -17.05 10.25 -20.93
C ALA A 223 -16.55 11.35 -21.86
N HIS A 224 -15.23 11.53 -22.01
CA HIS A 224 -14.63 12.49 -22.91
C HIS A 224 -14.99 12.19 -24.38
N TYR A 225 -14.84 10.94 -24.83
CA TYR A 225 -15.16 10.55 -26.21
C TYR A 225 -16.66 10.49 -26.47
N GLU A 226 -17.47 10.04 -25.51
CA GLU A 226 -18.93 10.08 -25.64
C GLU A 226 -19.45 11.51 -25.79
N ALA A 227 -18.92 12.46 -25.01
CA ALA A 227 -19.26 13.88 -25.14
C ALA A 227 -18.85 14.48 -26.49
N ALA A 228 -17.83 13.90 -27.15
CA ALA A 228 -17.42 14.25 -28.50
C ALA A 228 -18.21 13.50 -29.61
N GLY A 229 -19.22 12.72 -29.23
CA GLY A 229 -20.12 12.01 -30.16
C GLY A 229 -19.58 10.67 -30.67
N TYR A 230 -18.57 10.09 -30.01
CA TYR A 230 -18.10 8.73 -30.31
C TYR A 230 -18.91 7.68 -29.56
N SER A 231 -19.08 6.52 -30.17
CA SER A 231 -19.43 5.27 -29.48
C SER A 231 -18.15 4.72 -28.87
N VAL A 232 -18.20 4.27 -27.61
CA VAL A 232 -17.02 3.81 -26.85
C VAL A 232 -17.25 2.39 -26.37
N GLU A 233 -16.26 1.50 -26.61
CA GLU A 233 -16.21 0.13 -26.11
C GLU A 233 -14.96 -0.06 -25.28
N ASP A 234 -15.08 -0.57 -24.02
CA ASP A 234 -13.95 -0.97 -23.19
C ASP A 234 -13.46 -2.35 -23.63
N VAL A 235 -12.25 -2.40 -24.18
CA VAL A 235 -11.63 -3.60 -24.76
C VAL A 235 -10.34 -3.99 -24.03
N GLY A 236 -9.96 -3.28 -22.97
CA GLY A 236 -8.71 -3.46 -22.26
C GLY A 236 -8.49 -4.86 -21.66
N ALA A 237 -9.56 -5.66 -21.49
CA ALA A 237 -9.43 -7.02 -21.00
C ALA A 237 -8.86 -8.02 -22.05
N TYR A 238 -8.94 -7.71 -23.35
CA TYR A 238 -8.59 -8.64 -24.46
C TYR A 238 -7.87 -8.00 -25.64
N ARG A 239 -7.59 -6.71 -25.58
CA ARG A 239 -6.82 -5.97 -26.60
C ARG A 239 -5.56 -5.37 -25.98
N SER A 240 -4.67 -4.87 -26.85
CA SER A 240 -3.45 -4.16 -26.46
C SER A 240 -3.66 -2.64 -26.30
N TYR A 241 -4.88 -2.21 -26.13
CA TYR A 241 -5.34 -0.86 -25.86
C TYR A 241 -6.64 -0.91 -25.05
N ASP A 242 -7.00 0.17 -24.37
CA ASP A 242 -8.07 0.17 -23.38
C ASP A 242 -9.45 0.41 -23.98
N LEU A 243 -9.59 1.37 -24.93
CA LEU A 243 -10.90 1.70 -25.50
C LEU A 243 -10.83 1.68 -27.05
N LEU A 244 -11.91 1.15 -27.63
CA LEU A 244 -12.25 1.30 -29.05
C LEU A 244 -13.30 2.42 -29.18
N VAL A 245 -12.98 3.49 -29.92
CA VAL A 245 -13.92 4.59 -30.12
C VAL A 245 -14.23 4.75 -31.61
N THR A 246 -15.51 4.87 -31.93
CA THR A 246 -16.00 4.91 -33.31
C THR A 246 -16.98 6.08 -33.52
N ARG A 247 -16.82 6.80 -34.64
CA ARG A 247 -17.73 7.87 -35.05
C ARG A 247 -17.72 8.01 -36.58
N ASP A 248 -18.87 8.03 -37.20
CA ASP A 248 -19.04 8.23 -38.63
C ASP A 248 -18.20 7.27 -39.53
N GLY A 249 -17.98 6.05 -39.06
CA GLY A 249 -17.15 5.05 -39.73
C GLY A 249 -15.65 5.20 -39.49
N GLU A 250 -15.22 6.20 -38.76
CA GLU A 250 -13.84 6.33 -38.26
C GLU A 250 -13.68 5.52 -36.97
N GLU A 251 -12.61 4.73 -36.89
CA GLU A 251 -12.23 3.94 -35.74
C GLU A 251 -10.89 4.46 -35.17
N ARG A 252 -10.83 4.63 -33.84
CA ARG A 252 -9.60 5.00 -33.11
C ARG A 252 -9.41 4.07 -31.93
N HIS A 253 -8.17 3.75 -31.65
CA HIS A 253 -7.76 3.01 -30.47
C HIS A 253 -7.29 3.99 -29.39
N VAL A 254 -7.61 3.75 -28.14
CA VAL A 254 -7.24 4.65 -27.05
C VAL A 254 -6.52 3.87 -25.96
N GLU A 255 -5.31 4.31 -25.64
CA GLU A 255 -4.58 3.87 -24.45
C GLU A 255 -4.82 4.86 -23.33
N VAL A 256 -5.17 4.38 -22.13
CA VAL A 256 -5.54 5.21 -20.97
C VAL A 256 -4.56 5.01 -19.83
N LYS A 257 -4.00 6.08 -19.31
CA LYS A 257 -3.10 6.05 -18.15
C LYS A 257 -3.65 6.94 -17.03
N GLY A 258 -3.84 6.35 -15.84
CA GLY A 258 -4.31 7.05 -14.65
C GLY A 258 -3.22 7.28 -13.63
N SER A 259 -3.26 8.42 -12.92
CA SER A 259 -2.35 8.72 -11.83
C SER A 259 -3.03 9.56 -10.74
N GLN A 260 -2.67 9.29 -9.48
CA GLN A 260 -3.04 10.11 -8.33
C GLN A 260 -2.24 11.42 -8.22
N GLY A 261 -1.16 11.56 -8.96
CA GLY A 261 -0.30 12.75 -8.93
C GLY A 261 -0.09 13.35 -10.31
N TYR A 262 0.66 14.45 -10.35
CA TYR A 262 1.06 15.09 -11.59
C TYR A 262 1.87 14.15 -12.48
N VAL A 263 1.53 14.06 -13.76
CA VAL A 263 2.10 13.12 -14.71
C VAL A 263 3.11 13.80 -15.63
N GLN A 264 4.40 13.47 -15.47
CA GLN A 264 5.46 13.84 -16.41
C GLN A 264 5.87 12.69 -17.32
N LYS A 265 5.56 11.46 -16.92
CA LYS A 265 5.88 10.23 -17.67
C LYS A 265 4.83 9.17 -17.37
N VAL A 266 4.59 8.30 -18.32
CA VAL A 266 3.75 7.11 -18.16
C VAL A 266 4.58 5.85 -18.35
N ILE A 267 4.09 4.73 -17.80
CA ILE A 267 4.68 3.42 -18.04
C ILE A 267 3.86 2.74 -19.14
N LEU A 268 4.55 2.26 -20.15
CA LEU A 268 3.97 1.55 -21.28
C LEU A 268 4.53 0.14 -21.33
N THR A 269 3.70 -0.81 -21.70
CA THR A 269 4.13 -2.16 -22.03
C THR A 269 4.70 -2.21 -23.44
N HIS A 270 5.43 -3.27 -23.77
CA HIS A 270 5.92 -3.50 -25.13
C HIS A 270 4.77 -3.54 -26.14
N ASN A 271 3.68 -4.22 -25.80
CA ASN A 271 2.54 -4.39 -26.71
C ASN A 271 1.81 -3.07 -26.97
N GLU A 272 1.67 -2.18 -25.98
CA GLU A 272 1.08 -0.85 -26.14
C GLU A 272 1.93 0.02 -27.07
N VAL A 273 3.27 -0.04 -26.92
CA VAL A 273 4.20 0.68 -27.80
C VAL A 273 4.16 0.14 -29.22
N ALA A 274 4.20 -1.18 -29.40
CA ALA A 274 4.12 -1.82 -30.72
C ALA A 274 2.80 -1.49 -31.40
N HIS A 275 1.68 -1.62 -30.66
CA HIS A 275 0.35 -1.31 -31.17
C HIS A 275 0.23 0.14 -31.66
N ALA A 276 0.70 1.12 -30.88
CA ALA A 276 0.63 2.52 -31.25
C ALA A 276 1.50 2.87 -32.47
N ASN A 277 2.56 2.10 -32.75
CA ASN A 277 3.40 2.30 -33.93
C ASN A 277 2.84 1.62 -35.20
N ASP A 278 2.24 0.43 -35.04
CA ASP A 278 1.86 -0.44 -36.14
C ASP A 278 0.41 -0.23 -36.59
N HIS A 279 -0.45 0.28 -35.70
CA HIS A 279 -1.87 0.49 -35.97
C HIS A 279 -2.19 1.99 -35.83
N GLY A 280 -2.96 2.52 -36.73
CA GLY A 280 -3.39 3.91 -36.68
C GLY A 280 -4.90 4.03 -36.54
N PRO A 281 -5.45 5.21 -36.22
CA PRO A 281 -4.85 6.17 -35.29
C PRO A 281 -5.05 5.74 -33.83
N THR A 282 -3.97 5.79 -33.05
CA THR A 282 -4.01 5.52 -31.61
C THR A 282 -3.91 6.83 -30.84
N ASP A 283 -4.78 7.04 -29.88
CA ASP A 283 -4.72 8.18 -28.97
C ASP A 283 -4.20 7.74 -27.60
N LEU A 284 -3.37 8.57 -26.96
CA LEU A 284 -2.98 8.37 -25.55
C LEU A 284 -3.74 9.35 -24.67
N VAL A 285 -4.54 8.83 -23.76
CA VAL A 285 -5.24 9.63 -22.73
C VAL A 285 -4.54 9.46 -21.40
N VAL A 286 -4.14 10.58 -20.81
CA VAL A 286 -3.53 10.62 -19.49
C VAL A 286 -4.44 11.39 -18.55
N VAL A 287 -4.86 10.75 -17.46
CA VAL A 287 -5.63 11.41 -16.40
C VAL A 287 -4.75 11.49 -15.17
N GLY A 288 -4.24 12.68 -14.89
CA GLY A 288 -3.41 12.99 -13.74
C GLY A 288 -4.20 13.56 -12.58
N GLU A 289 -3.54 13.62 -11.41
CA GLU A 289 -4.07 14.26 -10.21
C GLU A 289 -5.49 13.78 -9.84
N ILE A 290 -5.79 12.49 -10.04
CA ILE A 290 -7.08 11.89 -9.67
C ILE A 290 -7.21 11.95 -8.15
N PRO A 291 -8.16 12.73 -7.61
CA PRO A 291 -8.42 12.77 -6.18
C PRO A 291 -9.04 11.46 -5.75
N TRP A 292 -8.66 11.01 -4.55
CA TRP A 292 -9.22 9.80 -3.99
C TRP A 292 -9.37 9.92 -2.46
N GLU A 293 -10.34 9.22 -1.93
CA GLU A 293 -10.59 9.10 -0.51
C GLU A 293 -10.86 7.65 -0.15
N ARG A 294 -10.25 7.19 0.94
CA ARG A 294 -10.50 5.86 1.48
C ARG A 294 -11.45 5.98 2.66
N HIS A 295 -12.54 5.25 2.61
CA HIS A 295 -13.52 5.19 3.68
C HIS A 295 -13.14 4.17 4.76
N LEU A 296 -13.81 4.26 5.91
CA LEU A 296 -13.57 3.37 7.06
C LEU A 296 -13.89 1.90 6.76
N ASP A 297 -14.75 1.63 5.79
CA ASP A 297 -15.08 0.28 5.30
C ASP A 297 -14.07 -0.27 4.30
N GLY A 298 -12.98 0.49 4.03
CA GLY A 298 -11.93 0.12 3.08
C GLY A 298 -12.25 0.45 1.63
N SER A 299 -13.47 0.90 1.31
CA SER A 299 -13.80 1.37 -0.03
C SER A 299 -13.00 2.62 -0.38
N ILE A 300 -12.72 2.79 -1.68
CA ILE A 300 -12.02 3.96 -2.19
C ILE A 300 -12.90 4.66 -3.19
N ASP A 301 -13.24 5.91 -2.91
CA ASP A 301 -13.86 6.81 -3.86
C ASP A 301 -12.80 7.57 -4.63
N THR A 302 -13.12 7.82 -5.89
CA THR A 302 -12.28 8.61 -6.80
C THR A 302 -13.15 9.64 -7.49
N SER A 303 -12.59 10.82 -7.73
CA SER A 303 -13.25 11.89 -8.49
C SER A 303 -12.44 12.26 -9.72
N ALA A 304 -12.98 13.16 -10.55
CA ALA A 304 -12.34 13.53 -11.81
C ALA A 304 -10.96 14.16 -11.58
N GLY A 305 -9.96 13.65 -12.30
CA GLY A 305 -8.64 14.22 -12.42
C GLY A 305 -8.49 15.16 -13.62
N ILE A 306 -7.27 15.59 -13.88
CA ILE A 306 -6.91 16.43 -15.03
C ILE A 306 -6.65 15.52 -16.24
N ILE A 307 -7.48 15.65 -17.27
CA ILE A 307 -7.36 14.88 -18.51
C ILE A 307 -6.46 15.59 -19.53
N SER A 308 -5.56 14.85 -20.15
CA SER A 308 -4.75 15.26 -21.29
C SER A 308 -4.89 14.23 -22.41
N VAL A 309 -5.21 14.65 -23.61
CA VAL A 309 -5.39 13.76 -24.77
C VAL A 309 -4.34 14.07 -25.82
N TYR A 310 -3.56 13.05 -26.18
CA TYR A 310 -2.57 13.09 -27.24
C TYR A 310 -3.13 12.34 -28.44
N GLN A 311 -3.71 13.06 -29.38
CA GLN A 311 -4.35 12.50 -30.57
C GLN A 311 -3.32 11.97 -31.57
N ALA A 312 -3.66 10.86 -32.24
CA ALA A 312 -2.80 10.19 -33.21
C ALA A 312 -1.36 10.01 -32.68
N TRP A 313 -1.29 9.65 -31.39
CA TRP A 313 -0.03 9.52 -30.67
C TRP A 313 0.81 8.36 -31.21
N ARG A 314 2.08 8.65 -31.37
CA ARG A 314 3.11 7.63 -31.70
C ARG A 314 4.30 7.82 -30.78
N PRO A 315 4.68 6.81 -30.00
CA PRO A 315 5.83 6.90 -29.12
C PRO A 315 7.13 7.01 -29.92
N SER A 316 7.85 8.12 -29.74
CA SER A 316 9.13 8.29 -30.39
C SER A 316 10.25 7.59 -29.62
N PRO A 317 11.22 6.94 -30.31
CA PRO A 317 12.27 6.17 -29.66
C PRO A 317 13.11 6.96 -28.65
N GLU A 318 13.34 8.25 -28.88
CA GLU A 318 14.11 9.13 -27.98
C GLU A 318 13.39 9.40 -26.65
N ASN A 319 12.07 9.26 -26.61
CA ASN A 319 11.26 9.42 -25.39
C ASN A 319 11.01 8.09 -24.66
N LEU A 320 11.37 6.96 -25.26
CA LEU A 320 11.24 5.65 -24.66
C LEU A 320 12.50 5.31 -23.86
N LYS A 321 12.32 4.91 -22.59
CA LYS A 321 13.39 4.38 -21.74
C LYS A 321 13.01 2.99 -21.28
N PRO A 322 13.79 1.93 -21.57
CA PRO A 322 13.48 0.58 -21.13
C PRO A 322 13.55 0.51 -19.60
N LEU A 323 12.54 -0.12 -18.99
CA LEU A 323 12.43 -0.32 -17.53
C LEU A 323 12.72 -1.77 -17.14
N SER A 324 12.57 -2.73 -18.05
CA SER A 324 12.83 -4.16 -17.83
C SER A 324 13.16 -4.85 -19.15
N TYR A 325 13.84 -5.99 -19.03
CA TYR A 325 14.13 -6.91 -20.14
C TYR A 325 13.74 -8.31 -19.73
N GLU A 326 13.27 -9.12 -20.67
CA GLU A 326 13.18 -10.57 -20.52
C GLU A 326 14.51 -11.17 -20.99
N TYR A 327 15.06 -12.07 -20.17
CA TYR A 327 16.24 -12.85 -20.52
C TYR A 327 15.88 -14.34 -20.51
N PHE A 328 15.97 -14.97 -21.65
CA PHE A 328 15.73 -16.39 -21.79
C PHE A 328 17.00 -17.14 -21.38
N LEU A 329 16.84 -18.10 -20.49
CA LEU A 329 17.92 -19.02 -20.10
C LEU A 329 17.92 -20.18 -21.13
N ASP A 330 19.06 -20.42 -21.75
CA ASP A 330 19.31 -21.56 -22.67
C ASP A 330 19.35 -22.90 -21.91
#